data_acd74f21d2f8ef8e93caefd133d040f8
#
_entry.id   acd74f21d2f8ef8e93caefd133d040f8
#
_cell.length_a   1.000
_cell.length_b   1.000
_cell.length_c   1.000
_cell.angle_alpha   90.00
_cell.angle_beta   90.00
_cell.angle_gamma   90.00
#
_symmetry.space_group_name_H-M   'P 1'
#
loop_
_entity.id
_entity.type
_entity.pdbx_description
1 polymer ?
#
loop_
_entity_poly.entity_id
_entity_poly.type
_entity_poly.pdbx_seq_one_letter_code
_entity_poly.pdbx_strand_id
1 'polypeptide(L)'
;FSSLLSNALTGNKNWEPQWPDAQPKAEYDVVIVGAGGHGLGAAYYLAKEHGITNVAIIEKGWLGGGNTGRNTTIIRSNYLYDESAMLYEHAMKLWEGLSQELNYNVMFSQRGVMMLAHSVHDTQSFKRHIYSNRLNGIDNEWLTPEQAKEYCPPLNIAKDARYPVVGAALQR
;
A
#
# COMPACT_ATOMS: atom_id res chain seq x y z
N PHE A 1 28.68 11.82 9.21
CA PHE A 1 29.56 10.86 9.91
C PHE A 1 29.73 11.24 11.38
N SER A 2 30.00 12.50 11.72
CA SER A 2 30.13 13.02 13.08
C SER A 2 28.86 12.77 13.93
N SER A 3 27.69 12.95 13.38
CA SER A 3 26.38 12.71 14.01
C SER A 3 26.19 11.23 14.39
N LEU A 4 26.56 10.30 13.50
CA LEU A 4 26.48 8.86 13.78
C LEU A 4 27.45 8.47 14.92
N LEU A 5 28.66 8.98 14.91
CA LEU A 5 29.64 8.70 15.93
C LEU A 5 29.23 9.27 17.31
N SER A 6 28.76 10.51 17.34
CA SER A 6 28.23 11.15 18.54
C SER A 6 27.07 10.38 19.13
N ASN A 7 26.10 9.97 18.29
CA ASN A 7 24.94 9.22 18.74
C ASN A 7 25.30 7.80 19.24
N ALA A 8 26.26 7.14 18.58
CA ALA A 8 26.77 5.85 19.03
C ALA A 8 27.44 5.95 20.41
N LEU A 9 28.25 6.98 20.64
CA LEU A 9 28.93 7.22 21.91
C LEU A 9 27.98 7.60 23.04
N THR A 10 26.89 8.32 22.73
CA THR A 10 25.91 8.75 23.75
C THR A 10 24.77 7.73 23.95
N GLY A 11 24.79 6.59 23.25
CA GLY A 11 23.72 5.60 23.28
C GLY A 11 22.39 6.18 22.80
N ASN A 12 22.44 7.10 21.83
CA ASN A 12 21.28 7.81 21.26
C ASN A 12 20.45 8.65 22.26
N LYS A 13 21.04 9.02 23.40
CA LYS A 13 20.32 9.78 24.45
C LYS A 13 20.02 11.22 24.09
N ASN A 14 20.71 11.78 23.08
CA ASN A 14 20.59 13.18 22.69
C ASN A 14 19.77 13.34 21.40
N TRP A 15 18.99 12.36 21.00
CA TRP A 15 18.08 12.49 19.86
C TRP A 15 16.87 13.32 20.27
N GLU A 16 16.56 14.32 19.48
CA GLU A 16 15.30 15.04 19.62
C GLU A 16 14.13 14.12 19.24
N PRO A 17 13.04 14.12 20.03
CA PRO A 17 11.84 13.38 19.63
C PRO A 17 11.34 13.83 18.27
N GLN A 18 11.05 12.87 17.37
CA GLN A 18 10.45 13.17 16.05
C GLN A 18 9.05 13.77 16.17
N TRP A 19 8.39 13.52 17.29
CA TRP A 19 7.05 14.02 17.63
C TRP A 19 7.15 14.89 18.89
N PRO A 20 7.55 16.17 18.74
CA PRO A 20 7.55 17.08 19.88
C PRO A 20 6.11 17.37 20.32
N ASP A 21 5.91 17.63 21.61
CA ASP A 21 4.64 18.12 22.14
C ASP A 21 4.37 19.52 21.60
N ALA A 22 3.72 19.57 20.44
CA ALA A 22 3.38 20.83 19.78
C ALA A 22 2.23 21.52 20.54
N GLN A 23 2.45 22.78 20.88
CA GLN A 23 1.35 23.61 21.41
C GLN A 23 0.43 24.01 20.25
N PRO A 24 -0.90 23.87 20.41
CA PRO A 24 -1.85 24.27 19.38
C PRO A 24 -1.72 25.76 19.07
N LYS A 25 -1.80 26.11 17.78
CA LYS A 25 -1.89 27.49 17.33
C LYS A 25 -3.33 28.01 17.54
N ALA A 26 -3.50 29.32 17.51
CA ALA A 26 -4.82 29.94 17.59
C ALA A 26 -5.67 29.65 16.35
N GLU A 27 -5.04 29.52 15.18
CA GLU A 27 -5.71 29.33 13.89
C GLU A 27 -4.93 28.39 13.00
N TYR A 28 -5.65 27.62 12.17
CA TYR A 28 -5.13 26.74 11.14
C TYR A 28 -5.92 26.94 9.85
N ASP A 29 -5.24 26.83 8.71
CA ASP A 29 -5.89 26.89 7.41
C ASP A 29 -6.72 25.62 7.16
N VAL A 30 -6.23 24.48 7.62
CA VAL A 30 -6.90 23.17 7.49
C VAL A 30 -6.77 22.37 8.77
N VAL A 31 -7.86 21.75 9.18
CA VAL A 31 -7.89 20.77 10.28
C VAL A 31 -8.32 19.42 9.72
N ILE A 32 -7.47 18.41 9.90
CA ILE A 32 -7.71 17.03 9.47
C ILE A 32 -8.03 16.18 10.70
N VAL A 33 -9.15 15.48 10.67
CA VAL A 33 -9.56 14.56 11.73
C VAL A 33 -9.14 13.13 11.36
N GLY A 34 -8.21 12.59 12.12
CA GLY A 34 -7.64 11.25 11.96
C GLY A 34 -6.24 11.25 11.34
N ALA A 35 -5.29 10.61 12.03
CA ALA A 35 -3.90 10.45 11.59
C ALA A 35 -3.65 9.03 11.00
N GLY A 36 -4.57 8.53 10.21
CA GLY A 36 -4.38 7.36 9.35
C GLY A 36 -3.73 7.73 8.03
N GLY A 37 -3.52 6.75 7.14
CA GLY A 37 -2.89 6.96 5.84
C GLY A 37 -3.55 8.04 4.98
N HIS A 38 -4.89 8.15 5.00
CA HIS A 38 -5.59 9.20 4.27
C HIS A 38 -5.35 10.59 4.87
N GLY A 39 -5.42 10.73 6.21
CA GLY A 39 -5.19 12.03 6.86
C GLY A 39 -3.76 12.52 6.71
N LEU A 40 -2.79 11.63 6.91
CA LEU A 40 -1.37 11.95 6.71
C LEU A 40 -1.04 12.24 5.24
N GLY A 41 -1.59 11.45 4.31
CA GLY A 41 -1.44 11.70 2.88
C GLY A 41 -2.06 13.02 2.46
N ALA A 42 -3.26 13.35 2.96
CA ALA A 42 -3.89 14.65 2.68
C ALA A 42 -3.02 15.82 3.16
N ALA A 43 -2.51 15.77 4.40
CA ALA A 43 -1.62 16.82 4.91
C ALA A 43 -0.33 16.95 4.08
N TYR A 44 0.26 15.81 3.72
CA TYR A 44 1.48 15.78 2.91
C TYR A 44 1.27 16.43 1.54
N TYR A 45 0.23 16.03 0.80
CA TYR A 45 -0.03 16.57 -0.53
C TYR A 45 -0.58 18.00 -0.52
N LEU A 46 -1.30 18.42 0.53
CA LEU A 46 -1.66 19.83 0.73
C LEU A 46 -0.40 20.70 0.82
N ALA A 47 0.59 20.26 1.58
CA ALA A 47 1.86 20.99 1.67
C ALA A 47 2.67 20.91 0.36
N LYS A 48 2.82 19.72 -0.22
CA LYS A 48 3.66 19.50 -1.39
C LYS A 48 3.13 20.15 -2.66
N GLU A 49 1.84 19.95 -2.96
CA GLU A 49 1.26 20.35 -4.25
C GLU A 49 0.57 21.73 -4.18
N HIS A 50 0.16 22.17 -2.99
CA HIS A 50 -0.61 23.41 -2.82
C HIS A 50 0.06 24.43 -1.92
N GLY A 51 1.19 24.11 -1.29
CA GLY A 51 1.89 25.02 -0.39
C GLY A 51 1.15 25.31 0.91
N ILE A 52 0.09 24.54 1.22
CA ILE A 52 -0.70 24.70 2.45
C ILE A 52 -0.01 23.95 3.57
N THR A 53 0.73 24.68 4.41
CA THR A 53 1.55 24.11 5.50
C THR A 53 1.00 24.36 6.90
N ASN A 54 0.06 25.31 7.06
CA ASN A 54 -0.57 25.57 8.35
C ASN A 54 -1.74 24.60 8.59
N VAL A 55 -1.40 23.35 8.81
CA VAL A 55 -2.34 22.23 8.93
C VAL A 55 -2.25 21.63 10.34
N ALA A 56 -3.39 21.36 10.95
CA ALA A 56 -3.48 20.54 12.17
C ALA A 56 -4.04 19.15 11.82
N ILE A 57 -3.48 18.13 12.44
CA ILE A 57 -4.05 16.76 12.40
C ILE A 57 -4.47 16.40 13.82
N ILE A 58 -5.74 16.05 14.01
CA ILE A 58 -6.29 15.64 15.31
C ILE A 58 -6.52 14.13 15.29
N GLU A 59 -5.85 13.41 16.19
CA GLU A 59 -5.99 11.96 16.34
C GLU A 59 -6.43 11.61 17.77
N LYS A 60 -7.43 10.75 17.90
CA LYS A 60 -7.95 10.34 19.20
C LYS A 60 -7.10 9.29 19.92
N GLY A 61 -6.23 8.58 19.18
CA GLY A 61 -5.40 7.49 19.68
C GLY A 61 -3.93 7.74 19.39
N TRP A 62 -3.39 7.01 18.45
CA TRP A 62 -2.00 7.14 18.00
C TRP A 62 -1.91 7.10 16.47
N LEU A 63 -0.81 7.58 15.92
CA LEU A 63 -0.56 7.61 14.47
C LEU A 63 -0.77 6.23 13.85
N GLY A 64 -1.65 6.16 12.85
CA GLY A 64 -1.94 4.91 12.16
C GLY A 64 -2.70 3.87 12.99
N GLY A 65 -3.12 4.16 14.20
CA GLY A 65 -3.72 3.22 15.15
C GLY A 65 -5.07 2.60 14.74
N GLY A 66 -5.69 3.14 13.69
CA GLY A 66 -6.90 2.58 13.06
C GLY A 66 -6.58 1.49 12.03
N ASN A 67 -7.30 1.51 10.90
CA ASN A 67 -7.13 0.53 9.81
C ASN A 67 -5.73 0.54 9.20
N THR A 68 -5.05 1.68 9.18
CA THR A 68 -3.71 1.81 8.60
C THR A 68 -2.69 0.87 9.25
N GLY A 69 -2.69 0.76 10.56
CA GLY A 69 -1.78 -0.14 11.28
C GLY A 69 -2.30 -1.57 11.44
N ARG A 70 -3.46 -1.91 10.87
CA ARG A 70 -4.13 -3.22 11.05
C ARG A 70 -4.49 -3.88 9.72
N ASN A 71 -3.99 -3.36 8.60
CA ASN A 71 -4.27 -3.91 7.29
C ASN A 71 -3.25 -4.99 6.90
N THR A 72 -3.51 -5.67 5.78
CA THR A 72 -2.66 -6.75 5.25
C THR A 72 -1.43 -6.23 4.50
N THR A 73 -1.28 -4.91 4.36
CA THR A 73 -0.20 -4.25 3.61
C THR A 73 -0.05 -4.69 2.15
N ILE A 74 -1.14 -5.16 1.54
CA ILE A 74 -1.19 -5.52 0.12
C ILE A 74 -1.64 -4.29 -0.67
N ILE A 75 -0.78 -3.82 -1.56
CA ILE A 75 -1.05 -2.71 -2.48
C ILE A 75 -1.27 -3.30 -3.86
N ARG A 76 -2.44 -3.04 -4.44
CA ARG A 76 -2.85 -3.61 -5.73
C ARG A 76 -3.85 -2.69 -6.43
N SER A 77 -4.00 -2.81 -7.75
CA SER A 77 -4.98 -2.07 -8.56
C SER A 77 -5.99 -2.95 -9.30
N ASN A 78 -5.90 -4.27 -9.17
CA ASN A 78 -6.75 -5.23 -9.88
C ASN A 78 -8.18 -5.31 -9.32
N TYR A 79 -8.87 -4.18 -9.28
CA TYR A 79 -10.28 -4.08 -8.90
C TYR A 79 -11.20 -4.24 -10.11
N LEU A 80 -12.44 -4.68 -9.87
CA LEU A 80 -13.40 -4.92 -10.95
C LEU A 80 -13.97 -3.63 -11.55
N TYR A 81 -14.25 -2.64 -10.69
CA TYR A 81 -14.88 -1.39 -11.09
C TYR A 81 -13.83 -0.40 -11.60
N ASP A 82 -14.12 0.23 -12.74
CA ASP A 82 -13.18 1.09 -13.45
C ASP A 82 -12.68 2.24 -12.58
N GLU A 83 -13.57 2.90 -11.84
CA GLU A 83 -13.22 4.02 -10.96
C GLU A 83 -12.25 3.57 -9.85
N SER A 84 -12.52 2.40 -9.26
CA SER A 84 -11.63 1.83 -8.24
C SER A 84 -10.29 1.42 -8.84
N ALA A 85 -10.31 0.76 -10.00
CA ALA A 85 -9.12 0.33 -10.69
C ALA A 85 -8.20 1.53 -11.03
N MET A 86 -8.76 2.60 -11.59
CA MET A 86 -8.03 3.83 -11.92
C MET A 86 -7.45 4.52 -10.68
N LEU A 87 -8.25 4.64 -9.59
CA LEU A 87 -7.78 5.25 -8.34
C LEU A 87 -6.61 4.48 -7.73
N TYR A 88 -6.72 3.16 -7.65
CA TYR A 88 -5.69 2.32 -7.05
C TYR A 88 -4.46 2.17 -7.94
N GLU A 89 -4.61 2.22 -9.26
CA GLU A 89 -3.47 2.29 -10.19
C GLU A 89 -2.67 3.59 -10.00
N HIS A 90 -3.35 4.71 -9.86
CA HIS A 90 -2.70 5.98 -9.52
C HIS A 90 -1.98 5.90 -8.17
N ALA A 91 -2.65 5.35 -7.15
CA ALA A 91 -2.06 5.17 -5.82
C ALA A 91 -0.81 4.27 -5.85
N MET A 92 -0.83 3.19 -6.64
CA MET A 92 0.32 2.29 -6.80
C MET A 92 1.54 3.02 -7.39
N LYS A 93 1.34 3.86 -8.40
CA LYS A 93 2.40 4.71 -8.97
C LYS A 93 3.00 5.69 -7.95
N LEU A 94 2.19 6.21 -7.03
CA LEU A 94 2.70 7.02 -5.93
C LEU A 94 3.58 6.20 -4.99
N TRP A 95 3.20 4.95 -4.70
CA TRP A 95 4.00 4.05 -3.86
C TRP A 95 5.36 3.70 -4.50
N GLU A 96 5.43 3.54 -5.81
CA GLU A 96 6.68 3.26 -6.53
C GLU A 96 7.76 4.32 -6.29
N GLY A 97 7.37 5.59 -6.23
CA GLY A 97 8.27 6.74 -6.00
C GLY A 97 8.50 7.12 -4.53
N LEU A 98 7.67 6.61 -3.63
CA LEU A 98 7.53 7.16 -2.28
C LEU A 98 8.80 7.03 -1.43
N SER A 99 9.59 5.97 -1.59
CA SER A 99 10.85 5.79 -0.85
C SER A 99 11.88 6.86 -1.20
N GLN A 100 11.99 7.22 -2.47
CA GLN A 100 12.89 8.28 -2.94
C GLN A 100 12.37 9.65 -2.50
N GLU A 101 11.07 9.86 -2.64
CA GLU A 101 10.42 11.12 -2.31
C GLU A 101 10.56 11.47 -0.82
N LEU A 102 10.36 10.50 0.06
CA LEU A 102 10.47 10.68 1.50
C LEU A 102 11.89 10.50 2.04
N ASN A 103 12.86 10.11 1.20
CA ASN A 103 14.19 9.66 1.63
C ASN A 103 14.10 8.64 2.78
N TYR A 104 13.14 7.74 2.69
CA TYR A 104 12.83 6.73 3.71
C TYR A 104 12.39 5.42 3.06
N ASN A 105 12.96 4.29 3.44
CA ASN A 105 12.55 3.01 2.91
C ASN A 105 11.17 2.61 3.44
N VAL A 106 10.14 2.77 2.62
CA VAL A 106 8.75 2.36 2.94
C VAL A 106 8.54 0.85 2.81
N MET A 107 9.59 0.10 2.47
CA MET A 107 9.58 -1.36 2.29
C MET A 107 8.55 -1.84 1.26
N PHE A 108 8.23 -1.00 0.26
CA PHE A 108 7.39 -1.40 -0.86
C PHE A 108 8.17 -2.34 -1.77
N SER A 109 7.66 -3.56 -1.97
CA SER A 109 8.27 -4.58 -2.81
C SER A 109 7.23 -5.09 -3.81
N GLN A 110 7.36 -4.66 -5.06
CA GLN A 110 6.43 -5.00 -6.14
C GLN A 110 6.72 -6.43 -6.64
N ARG A 111 6.05 -7.40 -6.05
CA ARG A 111 6.18 -8.82 -6.37
C ARG A 111 4.92 -9.41 -7.00
N GLY A 112 3.94 -8.57 -7.28
CA GLY A 112 2.64 -8.98 -7.79
C GLY A 112 1.69 -9.52 -6.71
N VAL A 113 0.43 -9.62 -7.10
CA VAL A 113 -0.64 -10.21 -6.30
C VAL A 113 -1.29 -11.33 -7.09
N MET A 114 -1.23 -12.56 -6.57
CA MET A 114 -1.81 -13.74 -7.21
C MET A 114 -3.05 -14.21 -6.42
N MET A 115 -4.18 -14.25 -7.09
CA MET A 115 -5.45 -14.77 -6.55
C MET A 115 -5.71 -16.15 -7.12
N LEU A 116 -5.85 -17.15 -6.26
CA LEU A 116 -6.05 -18.54 -6.66
C LEU A 116 -7.52 -18.84 -6.92
N ALA A 117 -7.84 -19.47 -8.04
CA ALA A 117 -9.15 -19.98 -8.36
C ALA A 117 -9.26 -21.46 -7.97
N HIS A 118 -10.33 -21.83 -7.29
CA HIS A 118 -10.60 -23.18 -6.82
C HIS A 118 -11.84 -23.80 -7.46
N SER A 119 -12.59 -23.03 -8.25
CA SER A 119 -13.83 -23.44 -8.87
C SER A 119 -14.00 -22.83 -10.27
N VAL A 120 -14.99 -23.36 -11.02
CA VAL A 120 -15.41 -22.78 -12.29
C VAL A 120 -15.93 -21.35 -12.09
N HIS A 121 -16.65 -21.12 -10.99
CA HIS A 121 -17.17 -19.79 -10.64
C HIS A 121 -16.03 -18.78 -10.44
N ASP A 122 -14.99 -19.16 -9.68
CA ASP A 122 -13.81 -18.30 -9.46
C ASP A 122 -13.11 -18.00 -10.80
N THR A 123 -12.96 -19.03 -11.64
CA THR A 123 -12.35 -18.88 -12.97
C THR A 123 -13.10 -17.84 -13.83
N GLN A 124 -14.43 -17.94 -13.87
CA GLN A 124 -15.26 -16.99 -14.62
C GLN A 124 -15.17 -15.57 -14.04
N SER A 125 -15.25 -15.47 -12.71
CA SER A 125 -15.14 -14.20 -12.01
C SER A 125 -13.79 -13.54 -12.25
N PHE A 126 -12.69 -14.25 -12.08
CA PHE A 126 -11.34 -13.72 -12.25
C PHE A 126 -11.05 -13.36 -13.72
N LYS A 127 -11.50 -14.14 -14.68
CA LYS A 127 -11.36 -13.78 -16.09
C LYS A 127 -12.11 -12.48 -16.42
N ARG A 128 -13.30 -12.26 -15.86
CA ARG A 128 -14.02 -10.98 -15.99
C ARG A 128 -13.20 -9.83 -15.40
N HIS A 129 -12.63 -9.99 -14.21
CA HIS A 129 -11.74 -9.00 -13.58
C HIS A 129 -10.52 -8.70 -14.47
N ILE A 130 -9.87 -9.74 -15.00
CA ILE A 130 -8.72 -9.60 -15.89
C ILE A 130 -9.07 -8.78 -17.13
N TYR A 131 -10.20 -9.09 -17.78
CA TYR A 131 -10.60 -8.34 -18.98
C TYR A 131 -10.93 -6.88 -18.68
N SER A 132 -11.66 -6.59 -17.59
CA SER A 132 -11.92 -5.23 -17.14
C SER A 132 -10.60 -4.49 -16.84
N ASN A 133 -9.70 -5.11 -16.10
CA ASN A 133 -8.41 -4.52 -15.75
C ASN A 133 -7.57 -4.20 -16.99
N ARG A 134 -7.51 -5.11 -17.96
CA ARG A 134 -6.77 -4.88 -19.22
C ARG A 134 -7.34 -3.73 -20.02
N LEU A 135 -8.66 -3.54 -20.05
CA LEU A 135 -9.29 -2.37 -20.69
C LEU A 135 -8.86 -1.06 -20.01
N ASN A 136 -8.58 -1.10 -18.71
CA ASN A 136 -8.09 0.04 -17.92
C ASN A 136 -6.56 0.17 -17.91
N GLY A 137 -5.83 -0.64 -18.70
CA GLY A 137 -4.38 -0.59 -18.79
C GLY A 137 -3.64 -1.23 -17.61
N ILE A 138 -4.34 -1.99 -16.76
CA ILE A 138 -3.76 -2.67 -15.61
C ILE A 138 -3.21 -4.04 -16.05
N ASP A 139 -1.97 -4.33 -15.68
CA ASP A 139 -1.32 -5.61 -15.94
C ASP A 139 -1.94 -6.70 -15.06
N ASN A 140 -2.83 -7.48 -15.65
CA ASN A 140 -3.48 -8.62 -15.01
C ASN A 140 -3.63 -9.76 -16.02
N GLU A 141 -3.22 -10.97 -15.62
CA GLU A 141 -3.22 -12.13 -16.50
C GLU A 141 -3.78 -13.38 -15.82
N TRP A 142 -4.23 -14.32 -16.64
CA TRP A 142 -4.62 -15.64 -16.18
C TRP A 142 -3.47 -16.62 -16.28
N LEU A 143 -3.21 -17.36 -15.20
CA LEU A 143 -2.23 -18.42 -15.12
C LEU A 143 -2.90 -19.79 -15.01
N THR A 144 -2.35 -20.80 -15.69
CA THR A 144 -2.66 -22.21 -15.40
C THR A 144 -2.11 -22.61 -14.02
N PRO A 145 -2.56 -23.74 -13.44
CA PRO A 145 -1.98 -24.22 -12.18
C PRO A 145 -0.45 -24.38 -12.25
N GLU A 146 0.08 -24.88 -13.36
CA GLU A 146 1.51 -25.10 -13.58
C GLU A 146 2.28 -23.77 -13.62
N GLN A 147 1.75 -22.78 -14.35
CA GLN A 147 2.33 -21.42 -14.39
C GLN A 147 2.26 -20.73 -13.01
N ALA A 148 1.15 -20.92 -12.28
CA ALA A 148 1.03 -20.38 -10.93
C ALA A 148 2.06 -21.01 -9.97
N LYS A 149 2.34 -22.32 -10.12
CA LYS A 149 3.38 -23.01 -9.35
C LYS A 149 4.79 -22.57 -9.75
N GLU A 150 5.05 -22.33 -11.02
CA GLU A 150 6.32 -21.78 -11.48
C GLU A 150 6.57 -20.39 -10.86
N TYR A 151 5.55 -19.54 -10.84
CA TYR A 151 5.61 -18.23 -10.21
C TYR A 151 5.76 -18.30 -8.68
N CYS A 152 5.08 -19.25 -8.04
CA CYS A 152 5.12 -19.50 -6.60
C CYS A 152 5.44 -20.96 -6.28
N PRO A 153 6.71 -21.37 -6.25
CA PRO A 153 7.13 -22.76 -6.09
C PRO A 153 6.58 -23.52 -4.88
N PRO A 154 6.29 -22.87 -3.73
CA PRO A 154 5.67 -23.57 -2.58
C PRO A 154 4.20 -23.97 -2.81
N LEU A 155 3.53 -23.44 -3.86
CA LEU A 155 2.11 -23.69 -4.10
C LEU A 155 1.84 -25.19 -4.35
N ASN A 156 0.85 -25.74 -3.64
CA ASN A 156 0.37 -27.08 -3.91
C ASN A 156 -0.72 -27.06 -5.00
N ILE A 157 -0.47 -27.72 -6.13
CA ILE A 157 -1.39 -27.82 -7.26
C ILE A 157 -1.95 -29.26 -7.45
N ALA A 158 -1.82 -30.12 -6.44
CA ALA A 158 -2.36 -31.47 -6.50
C ALA A 158 -3.88 -31.45 -6.72
N LYS A 159 -4.36 -32.28 -7.66
CA LYS A 159 -5.79 -32.32 -8.04
C LYS A 159 -6.68 -32.92 -6.95
N ASP A 160 -6.11 -33.73 -6.08
CA ASP A 160 -6.74 -34.35 -4.92
C ASP A 160 -6.63 -33.51 -3.64
N ALA A 161 -6.04 -32.32 -3.71
CA ALA A 161 -6.01 -31.41 -2.60
C ALA A 161 -7.43 -31.00 -2.17
N ARG A 162 -7.64 -30.72 -0.88
CA ARG A 162 -8.93 -30.27 -0.34
C ARG A 162 -9.49 -29.04 -1.09
N TYR A 163 -8.63 -28.16 -1.55
CA TYR A 163 -8.94 -26.98 -2.36
C TYR A 163 -8.01 -26.98 -3.59
N PRO A 164 -8.35 -27.75 -4.65
CA PRO A 164 -7.50 -27.84 -5.83
C PRO A 164 -7.43 -26.48 -6.52
N VAL A 165 -6.24 -26.11 -6.96
CA VAL A 165 -6.05 -24.90 -7.75
C VAL A 165 -6.38 -25.20 -9.21
N VAL A 166 -7.36 -24.50 -9.79
CA VAL A 166 -7.78 -24.64 -11.19
C VAL A 166 -7.21 -23.53 -12.08
N GLY A 167 -6.55 -22.55 -11.51
CA GLY A 167 -5.85 -21.45 -12.16
C GLY A 167 -5.65 -20.29 -11.20
N ALA A 168 -5.09 -19.20 -11.70
CA ALA A 168 -4.87 -18.00 -10.92
C ALA A 168 -4.98 -16.73 -11.76
N ALA A 169 -5.36 -15.62 -11.12
CA ALA A 169 -5.22 -14.28 -11.67
C ALA A 169 -3.98 -13.63 -11.04
N LEU A 170 -3.06 -13.14 -11.87
CA LEU A 170 -1.84 -12.47 -11.44
C LEU A 170 -1.84 -11.03 -11.93
N GLN A 171 -1.72 -10.07 -11.02
CA GLN A 171 -1.27 -8.71 -11.28
C GLN A 171 0.19 -8.60 -10.89
N ARG A 172 1.05 -8.07 -11.79
CA ARG A 172 2.48 -7.86 -11.52
C ARG A 172 2.76 -6.51 -10.87
#